data_e03f953e7cce005543ac5ba1290e1152
#
_entry.id   e03f953e7cce005543ac5ba1290e1152
#
_cell.length_a   1.000
_cell.length_b   1.000
_cell.length_c   1.000
_cell.angle_alpha   90.00
_cell.angle_beta   90.00
_cell.angle_gamma   90.00
#
_symmetry.space_group_name_H-M   'P 1'
#
loop_
_entity.id
_entity.type
_entity.pdbx_description
1 polymer ?
#
loop_
_entity_poly.entity_id
_entity_poly.type
_entity_poly.pdbx_seq_one_letter_code
_entity_poly.pdbx_strand_id
1 'polypeptide(L)'
;MTSMLKSLTVTLGKGLKQSDDFLKAKHNLLAQFDSVDDLVTDETRLSAKDRRAIEHHILQLRAAIARVLWSNEFYVGRSLLDDCILHTAKNGGGDVPARVIASLATAGAHRPGFVLYPLTGFGMEMPHIFARESKLRSEAIFKKAGFAVSTQSNSFDAAVASVERMAKGLGVKQRIETSDFRHFAYTAKWFGRNPLMLVRVTSFTGDMYENQFIYSLKIRVAAAHLLMLHSLSQEAVGPLERHRNSSFVNNFETLDIAHYMIGEAIHDRLMSTRRVPMNVSQLELAKLSDVAATLSTNALATSRMRRLAPMVTSALKTVERGYFQHVNLATRSKPENRLYRRLLTALDWFRQSFSARANEAEAIVALAVAFETLLTDQYAPAIAHRLRRRIGICMKGVPGLEGYQDSVEAIYYARSAIVHTGEPDHAIDIHRAQVAFTRCFYAITERLGTWVPTANNAMADLLGDAS
;
A
#
# COMPACT_ATOMS: atom_id res chain seq x y z
N MET A 1 -12.60 -3.09 -18.92
CA MET A 1 -12.54 -2.16 -17.76
C MET A 1 -13.63 -1.09 -17.83
N THR A 2 -13.86 -0.39 -18.94
CA THR A 2 -14.98 0.58 -19.08
C THR A 2 -16.35 -0.06 -18.79
N SER A 3 -16.58 -1.32 -19.16
CA SER A 3 -17.80 -2.06 -18.81
C SER A 3 -17.93 -2.31 -17.31
N MET A 4 -16.84 -2.56 -16.62
CA MET A 4 -16.84 -2.76 -15.16
C MET A 4 -17.18 -1.46 -14.42
N LEU A 5 -16.60 -0.32 -14.85
CA LEU A 5 -16.92 0.98 -14.23
C LEU A 5 -18.40 1.34 -14.40
N LYS A 6 -18.99 1.03 -15.59
CA LYS A 6 -20.42 1.26 -15.87
C LYS A 6 -21.36 0.40 -15.01
N SER A 7 -20.89 -0.73 -14.49
CA SER A 7 -21.68 -1.62 -13.61
C SER A 7 -21.63 -1.24 -12.14
N LEU A 8 -20.79 -0.27 -11.77
CA LEU A 8 -20.71 0.18 -10.38
C LEU A 8 -21.91 1.03 -10.01
N THR A 9 -22.48 0.76 -8.86
CA THR A 9 -23.63 1.48 -8.32
C THR A 9 -23.36 1.95 -6.90
N VAL A 10 -23.86 3.14 -6.56
CA VAL A 10 -23.88 3.66 -5.19
C VAL A 10 -25.27 3.46 -4.64
N THR A 11 -25.40 2.69 -3.58
CA THR A 11 -26.69 2.53 -2.90
C THR A 11 -26.99 3.79 -2.09
N LEU A 12 -28.05 4.51 -2.45
CA LEU A 12 -28.50 5.69 -1.74
C LEU A 12 -29.33 5.32 -0.50
N GLY A 13 -28.66 5.19 0.67
CA GLY A 13 -29.37 5.18 1.94
C GLY A 13 -30.00 6.55 2.24
N LYS A 14 -30.89 6.62 3.25
CA LYS A 14 -31.68 7.82 3.59
C LYS A 14 -30.86 9.13 3.63
N GLY A 15 -29.70 9.13 4.28
CA GLY A 15 -28.84 10.33 4.36
C GLY A 15 -28.22 10.75 3.03
N LEU A 16 -27.79 9.78 2.19
CA LEU A 16 -27.24 10.07 0.86
C LEU A 16 -28.32 10.58 -0.10
N LYS A 17 -29.52 10.02 -0.03
CA LYS A 17 -30.67 10.51 -0.79
C LYS A 17 -30.99 11.96 -0.42
N GLN A 18 -30.98 12.29 0.87
CA GLN A 18 -31.16 13.66 1.32
C GLN A 18 -30.11 14.60 0.76
N SER A 19 -28.83 14.17 0.69
CA SER A 19 -27.75 14.96 0.09
C SER A 19 -27.93 15.14 -1.42
N ASP A 20 -28.31 14.09 -2.12
CA ASP A 20 -28.61 14.12 -3.55
C ASP A 20 -29.77 15.09 -3.86
N ASP A 21 -30.88 14.97 -3.14
CA ASP A 21 -32.06 15.83 -3.30
C ASP A 21 -31.76 17.29 -2.94
N PHE A 22 -30.93 17.53 -1.90
CA PHE A 22 -30.51 18.89 -1.52
C PHE A 22 -29.73 19.57 -2.63
N LEU A 23 -28.71 18.92 -3.20
CA LEU A 23 -27.89 19.50 -4.25
C LEU A 23 -28.71 19.76 -5.53
N LYS A 24 -29.62 18.85 -5.87
CA LYS A 24 -30.54 19.03 -7.00
C LYS A 24 -31.48 20.23 -6.80
N ALA A 25 -32.02 20.41 -5.59
CA ALA A 25 -32.86 21.56 -5.28
C ALA A 25 -32.11 22.90 -5.40
N LYS A 26 -30.77 22.89 -5.30
CA LYS A 26 -29.93 24.07 -5.41
C LYS A 26 -29.28 24.25 -6.82
N HIS A 27 -29.72 23.51 -7.85
CA HIS A 27 -29.08 23.46 -9.17
C HIS A 27 -28.87 24.86 -9.80
N ASN A 28 -29.85 25.77 -9.73
CA ASN A 28 -29.73 27.13 -10.26
C ASN A 28 -28.64 27.95 -9.54
N LEU A 29 -28.49 27.74 -8.23
CA LEU A 29 -27.47 28.39 -7.43
C LEU A 29 -26.09 27.83 -7.77
N LEU A 30 -25.98 26.50 -7.89
CA LEU A 30 -24.74 25.80 -8.24
C LEU A 30 -24.27 26.12 -9.67
N ALA A 31 -25.18 26.48 -10.58
CA ALA A 31 -24.85 26.86 -11.96
C ALA A 31 -23.96 28.11 -12.06
N GLN A 32 -23.87 28.91 -10.99
CA GLN A 32 -23.02 30.09 -10.92
C GLN A 32 -21.53 29.80 -10.66
N PHE A 33 -21.16 28.57 -10.38
CA PHE A 33 -19.80 28.16 -10.00
C PHE A 33 -19.24 27.14 -11.00
N ASP A 34 -17.97 27.33 -11.36
CA ASP A 34 -17.29 26.43 -12.31
C ASP A 34 -16.58 25.25 -11.60
N SER A 35 -16.15 25.47 -10.37
CA SER A 35 -15.50 24.45 -9.51
C SER A 35 -15.95 24.56 -8.06
N VAL A 36 -15.62 23.53 -7.25
CA VAL A 36 -15.86 23.59 -5.81
C VAL A 36 -14.94 24.60 -5.14
N ASP A 37 -13.73 24.78 -5.65
CA ASP A 37 -12.81 25.82 -5.15
C ASP A 37 -13.40 27.23 -5.37
N ASP A 38 -13.99 27.50 -6.52
CA ASP A 38 -14.71 28.76 -6.81
C ASP A 38 -15.87 28.95 -5.81
N LEU A 39 -16.65 27.90 -5.55
CA LEU A 39 -17.76 27.93 -4.59
C LEU A 39 -17.28 28.21 -3.16
N VAL A 40 -16.14 27.66 -2.76
CA VAL A 40 -15.59 27.79 -1.39
C VAL A 40 -14.97 29.17 -1.18
N THR A 41 -14.29 29.71 -2.19
CA THR A 41 -13.52 30.96 -2.09
C THR A 41 -14.38 32.21 -2.32
N ASP A 42 -15.48 32.09 -3.05
CA ASP A 42 -16.36 33.22 -3.33
C ASP A 42 -17.30 33.52 -2.14
N GLU A 43 -16.96 34.58 -1.42
CA GLU A 43 -17.75 35.06 -0.28
C GLU A 43 -18.94 35.94 -0.67
N THR A 44 -19.03 36.36 -1.94
CA THR A 44 -20.00 37.36 -2.40
C THR A 44 -21.31 36.76 -2.91
N ARG A 45 -21.25 35.56 -3.55
CA ARG A 45 -22.39 34.90 -4.17
C ARG A 45 -23.20 34.00 -3.23
N LEU A 46 -22.61 33.57 -2.11
CA LEU A 46 -23.23 32.64 -1.16
C LEU A 46 -23.08 33.10 0.29
N SER A 47 -24.17 32.91 1.06
CA SER A 47 -24.07 33.01 2.51
C SER A 47 -23.13 31.93 3.07
N ALA A 48 -22.41 32.21 4.15
CA ALA A 48 -21.57 31.24 4.83
C ALA A 48 -22.34 29.98 5.26
N LYS A 49 -23.64 30.12 5.55
CA LYS A 49 -24.52 29.01 5.92
C LYS A 49 -24.81 28.10 4.71
N ASP A 50 -25.17 28.67 3.56
CA ASP A 50 -25.46 27.89 2.35
C ASP A 50 -24.20 27.20 1.84
N ARG A 51 -23.05 27.88 1.85
CA ARG A 51 -21.75 27.33 1.47
C ARG A 51 -21.43 26.10 2.28
N ARG A 52 -21.44 26.18 3.62
CA ARG A 52 -21.19 25.04 4.51
C ARG A 52 -22.16 23.88 4.29
N ALA A 53 -23.44 24.19 4.01
CA ALA A 53 -24.42 23.17 3.74
C ALA A 53 -24.11 22.43 2.41
N ILE A 54 -23.78 23.17 1.35
CA ILE A 54 -23.43 22.58 0.05
C ILE A 54 -22.16 21.73 0.18
N GLU A 55 -21.10 22.26 0.78
CA GLU A 55 -19.86 21.52 1.04
C GLU A 55 -20.12 20.22 1.81
N HIS A 56 -20.94 20.28 2.85
CA HIS A 56 -21.30 19.09 3.62
C HIS A 56 -21.95 18.00 2.75
N HIS A 57 -22.90 18.37 1.89
CA HIS A 57 -23.58 17.41 1.03
C HIS A 57 -22.68 16.88 -0.09
N ILE A 58 -21.82 17.72 -0.68
CA ILE A 58 -20.78 17.28 -1.62
C ILE A 58 -19.85 16.25 -0.94
N LEU A 59 -19.37 16.55 0.27
CA LEU A 59 -18.52 15.64 1.06
C LEU A 59 -19.17 14.27 1.30
N GLN A 60 -20.47 14.24 1.62
CA GLN A 60 -21.18 12.98 1.83
C GLN A 60 -21.27 12.13 0.55
N LEU A 61 -21.65 12.75 -0.57
CA LEU A 61 -21.71 12.07 -1.86
C LEU A 61 -20.31 11.63 -2.34
N ARG A 62 -19.29 12.50 -2.23
CA ARG A 62 -17.90 12.15 -2.54
C ARG A 62 -17.46 10.91 -1.79
N ALA A 63 -17.67 10.86 -0.47
CA ALA A 63 -17.26 9.72 0.34
C ALA A 63 -17.96 8.41 -0.10
N ALA A 64 -19.22 8.48 -0.50
CA ALA A 64 -19.96 7.31 -0.98
C ALA A 64 -19.47 6.85 -2.36
N ILE A 65 -19.31 7.76 -3.30
CA ILE A 65 -18.79 7.49 -4.65
C ILE A 65 -17.37 6.95 -4.58
N ALA A 66 -16.49 7.61 -3.83
CA ALA A 66 -15.10 7.19 -3.66
C ALA A 66 -15.00 5.79 -3.04
N ARG A 67 -15.84 5.43 -2.05
CA ARG A 67 -15.86 4.07 -1.50
C ARG A 67 -16.11 3.02 -2.56
N VAL A 68 -17.08 3.23 -3.44
CA VAL A 68 -17.38 2.29 -4.52
C VAL A 68 -16.24 2.24 -5.53
N LEU A 69 -15.74 3.38 -5.98
CA LEU A 69 -14.64 3.46 -6.94
C LEU A 69 -13.37 2.84 -6.39
N TRP A 70 -12.90 3.26 -5.22
CA TRP A 70 -11.63 2.82 -4.64
C TRP A 70 -11.65 1.37 -4.19
N SER A 71 -12.81 0.85 -3.75
CA SER A 71 -12.95 -0.59 -3.46
C SER A 71 -12.80 -1.47 -4.70
N ASN A 72 -13.02 -0.90 -5.87
CA ASN A 72 -12.84 -1.55 -7.16
C ASN A 72 -11.53 -1.13 -7.86
N GLU A 73 -10.59 -0.55 -7.11
CA GLU A 73 -9.28 -0.09 -7.57
C GLU A 73 -9.34 1.07 -8.59
N PHE A 74 -10.44 1.83 -8.63
CA PHE A 74 -10.55 3.05 -9.44
C PHE A 74 -10.27 4.27 -8.56
N TYR A 75 -9.04 4.76 -8.60
CA TYR A 75 -8.63 5.90 -7.79
C TYR A 75 -8.85 7.20 -8.55
N VAL A 76 -9.78 7.99 -8.04
CA VAL A 76 -10.11 9.32 -8.58
C VAL A 76 -9.79 10.34 -7.50
N GLY A 77 -9.12 11.42 -7.86
CA GLY A 77 -8.78 12.50 -6.94
C GLY A 77 -10.02 13.14 -6.32
N ARG A 78 -9.86 13.75 -5.15
CA ARG A 78 -10.99 14.33 -4.40
C ARG A 78 -11.56 15.54 -5.09
N SER A 79 -10.71 16.48 -5.49
CA SER A 79 -11.13 17.69 -6.19
C SER A 79 -11.86 17.34 -7.48
N LEU A 80 -11.34 16.41 -8.27
CA LEU A 80 -12.03 15.94 -9.47
C LEU A 80 -13.40 15.33 -9.16
N LEU A 81 -13.54 14.55 -8.07
CA LEU A 81 -14.84 14.02 -7.67
C LEU A 81 -15.80 15.14 -7.23
N ASP A 82 -15.30 16.11 -6.49
CA ASP A 82 -16.10 17.25 -6.03
C ASP A 82 -16.62 18.08 -7.22
N ASP A 83 -15.76 18.37 -8.18
CA ASP A 83 -16.13 19.08 -9.41
C ASP A 83 -17.10 18.26 -10.27
N CYS A 84 -16.92 16.96 -10.38
CA CYS A 84 -17.87 16.07 -11.05
C CYS A 84 -19.24 16.06 -10.37
N ILE A 85 -19.28 16.07 -9.03
CA ILE A 85 -20.53 16.16 -8.26
C ILE A 85 -21.21 17.50 -8.49
N LEU A 86 -20.48 18.61 -8.37
CA LEU A 86 -20.97 19.96 -8.62
C LEU A 86 -21.53 20.07 -10.03
N HIS A 87 -20.75 19.69 -11.05
CA HIS A 87 -21.16 19.75 -12.45
C HIS A 87 -22.38 18.88 -12.75
N THR A 88 -22.47 17.72 -12.14
CA THR A 88 -23.64 16.81 -12.28
C THR A 88 -24.87 17.40 -11.61
N ALA A 89 -24.73 17.98 -10.42
CA ALA A 89 -25.82 18.58 -9.66
C ALA A 89 -26.40 19.82 -10.35
N LYS A 90 -25.53 20.71 -10.87
CA LYS A 90 -25.96 21.94 -11.57
C LYS A 90 -26.73 21.67 -12.87
N ASN A 91 -26.48 20.53 -13.52
CA ASN A 91 -27.19 20.17 -14.75
C ASN A 91 -28.56 19.50 -14.49
N GLY A 92 -28.97 19.32 -13.24
CA GLY A 92 -30.28 18.78 -12.85
C GLY A 92 -30.53 17.33 -13.29
N GLY A 93 -31.58 16.74 -12.78
CA GLY A 93 -32.12 15.45 -13.20
C GLY A 93 -31.30 14.20 -12.78
N GLY A 94 -31.99 13.11 -12.45
CA GLY A 94 -31.36 11.81 -12.17
C GLY A 94 -30.61 11.74 -10.83
N ASP A 95 -30.01 10.59 -10.58
CA ASP A 95 -29.18 10.28 -9.41
C ASP A 95 -27.75 10.83 -9.64
N VAL A 96 -27.29 11.79 -8.81
CA VAL A 96 -25.96 12.41 -8.96
C VAL A 96 -24.84 11.38 -8.90
N PRO A 97 -24.75 10.47 -7.92
CA PRO A 97 -23.71 9.44 -7.90
C PRO A 97 -23.66 8.56 -9.14
N ALA A 98 -24.80 8.10 -9.64
CA ALA A 98 -24.86 7.26 -10.83
C ALA A 98 -24.34 8.02 -12.07
N ARG A 99 -24.73 9.28 -12.21
CA ARG A 99 -24.28 10.16 -13.33
C ARG A 99 -22.79 10.49 -13.24
N VAL A 100 -22.25 10.72 -12.05
CA VAL A 100 -20.80 10.92 -11.85
C VAL A 100 -20.02 9.68 -12.30
N ILE A 101 -20.44 8.46 -11.88
CA ILE A 101 -19.80 7.22 -12.31
C ILE A 101 -19.90 7.04 -13.84
N ALA A 102 -21.07 7.32 -14.43
CA ALA A 102 -21.26 7.24 -15.88
C ALA A 102 -20.38 8.24 -16.64
N SER A 103 -20.27 9.47 -16.14
CA SER A 103 -19.39 10.51 -16.70
C SER A 103 -17.93 10.08 -16.67
N LEU A 104 -17.44 9.60 -15.53
CA LEU A 104 -16.07 9.08 -15.39
C LEU A 104 -15.81 7.91 -16.34
N ALA A 105 -16.78 6.99 -16.51
CA ALA A 105 -16.69 5.89 -17.44
C ALA A 105 -16.61 6.33 -18.90
N THR A 106 -17.34 7.41 -19.26
CA THR A 106 -17.39 7.95 -20.62
C THR A 106 -16.15 8.78 -20.94
N ALA A 107 -15.68 9.58 -19.99
CA ALA A 107 -14.50 10.42 -20.16
C ALA A 107 -13.19 9.62 -20.32
N GLY A 108 -13.23 8.29 -20.19
CA GLY A 108 -12.01 7.47 -20.21
C GLY A 108 -11.06 7.82 -19.05
N ALA A 109 -11.62 8.33 -17.95
CA ALA A 109 -10.91 8.71 -16.74
C ALA A 109 -10.14 7.53 -16.13
N HIS A 110 -10.50 6.33 -16.55
CA HIS A 110 -9.89 5.10 -16.12
C HIS A 110 -8.71 4.74 -17.03
N ARG A 111 -7.52 4.98 -16.56
CA ARG A 111 -6.27 4.68 -17.26
C ARG A 111 -5.41 3.74 -16.43
N PRO A 112 -4.88 2.64 -17.01
CA PRO A 112 -3.88 1.84 -16.33
C PRO A 112 -2.59 2.63 -16.20
N GLY A 113 -1.89 2.40 -15.10
CA GLY A 113 -0.62 3.04 -14.83
C GLY A 113 0.22 2.24 -13.85
N PHE A 114 1.39 2.75 -13.52
CA PHE A 114 2.28 2.18 -12.52
C PHE A 114 3.09 3.26 -11.82
N VAL A 115 3.55 2.91 -10.63
CA VAL A 115 4.61 3.62 -9.91
C VAL A 115 5.86 2.78 -9.93
N LEU A 116 6.99 3.38 -10.23
CA LEU A 116 8.31 2.75 -10.29
C LEU A 116 9.27 3.46 -9.36
N TYR A 117 10.00 2.69 -8.54
CA TYR A 117 10.99 3.24 -7.62
C TYR A 117 12.12 2.24 -7.36
N PRO A 118 13.31 2.71 -6.90
CA PRO A 118 14.46 1.85 -6.65
C PRO A 118 14.32 1.10 -5.33
N LEU A 119 14.93 -0.09 -5.28
CA LEU A 119 15.21 -0.82 -4.06
C LEU A 119 16.72 -0.81 -3.79
N THR A 120 17.13 -0.70 -2.53
CA THR A 120 18.55 -0.62 -2.15
C THR A 120 19.07 -1.88 -1.47
N GLY A 121 18.24 -2.79 -1.03
CA GLY A 121 18.62 -4.00 -0.29
C GLY A 121 18.13 -5.29 -0.90
N PHE A 122 17.54 -5.19 -2.07
CA PHE A 122 16.86 -6.31 -2.68
C PHE A 122 17.76 -7.15 -3.56
N GLY A 123 17.66 -8.48 -3.39
CA GLY A 123 18.28 -9.48 -4.26
C GLY A 123 17.29 -10.57 -4.66
N MET A 124 17.63 -11.32 -5.71
CA MET A 124 16.89 -12.54 -6.08
C MET A 124 17.89 -13.69 -6.24
N GLU A 125 17.61 -14.81 -5.59
CA GLU A 125 18.30 -16.05 -5.88
C GLU A 125 17.75 -16.65 -7.16
N MET A 126 18.66 -16.80 -8.13
CA MET A 126 18.37 -17.51 -9.35
C MET A 126 18.66 -19.01 -9.14
N PRO A 127 17.85 -19.92 -9.71
CA PRO A 127 18.13 -21.33 -9.62
C PRO A 127 19.50 -21.64 -10.24
N HIS A 128 20.41 -22.25 -9.51
CA HIS A 128 21.68 -22.80 -10.01
C HIS A 128 21.44 -24.03 -10.89
N ILE A 129 20.43 -24.04 -11.72
CA ILE A 129 20.20 -25.11 -12.64
C ILE A 129 21.04 -24.82 -13.87
N PHE A 130 21.92 -25.75 -14.20
CA PHE A 130 22.66 -25.88 -15.46
C PHE A 130 21.71 -25.98 -16.69
N ALA A 131 20.82 -25.03 -16.86
CA ALA A 131 19.96 -24.98 -18.00
C ALA A 131 20.62 -24.08 -19.05
N ARG A 132 21.25 -24.72 -20.02
CA ARG A 132 21.87 -24.10 -21.21
C ARG A 132 20.96 -23.18 -22.01
N GLU A 133 19.65 -23.06 -21.67
CA GLU A 133 18.65 -22.32 -22.44
C GLU A 133 17.55 -21.60 -21.65
N SER A 134 17.53 -21.62 -20.34
CA SER A 134 16.54 -20.82 -19.61
C SER A 134 17.01 -19.36 -19.60
N LYS A 135 16.29 -18.49 -20.31
CA LYS A 135 16.38 -17.04 -20.12
C LYS A 135 16.25 -16.77 -18.62
N LEU A 136 17.36 -16.43 -17.96
CA LEU A 136 17.39 -16.03 -16.56
C LEU A 136 16.37 -14.90 -16.39
N ARG A 137 15.29 -15.18 -15.69
CA ARG A 137 14.26 -14.17 -15.44
C ARG A 137 14.82 -13.24 -14.37
N SER A 138 15.12 -12.03 -14.78
CA SER A 138 15.57 -10.96 -13.89
C SER A 138 14.41 -10.30 -13.12
N GLU A 139 13.17 -10.77 -13.33
CA GLU A 139 11.96 -10.21 -12.72
C GLU A 139 11.11 -11.28 -12.02
N ALA A 140 10.51 -10.88 -10.90
CA ALA A 140 9.44 -11.61 -10.23
C ALA A 140 8.13 -10.80 -10.29
N ILE A 141 7.05 -11.40 -10.80
CA ILE A 141 5.77 -10.74 -11.06
C ILE A 141 4.69 -11.31 -10.17
N PHE A 142 4.15 -10.48 -9.28
CA PHE A 142 3.07 -10.81 -8.35
C PHE A 142 1.75 -10.21 -8.86
N LYS A 143 1.23 -10.77 -9.95
CA LYS A 143 0.07 -10.22 -10.68
C LYS A 143 -1.15 -9.98 -9.80
N LYS A 144 -1.48 -10.91 -8.89
CA LYS A 144 -2.62 -10.78 -7.96
C LYS A 144 -2.40 -9.71 -6.91
N ALA A 145 -1.15 -9.48 -6.51
CA ALA A 145 -0.76 -8.43 -5.57
C ALA A 145 -0.59 -7.06 -6.24
N GLY A 146 -0.44 -7.02 -7.55
CA GLY A 146 -0.34 -5.79 -8.31
C GLY A 146 1.05 -5.16 -8.30
N PHE A 147 2.11 -5.92 -8.04
CA PHE A 147 3.48 -5.42 -8.11
C PHE A 147 4.43 -6.42 -8.76
N ALA A 148 5.59 -5.93 -9.18
CA ALA A 148 6.70 -6.72 -9.69
C ALA A 148 8.02 -6.11 -9.21
N VAL A 149 9.05 -6.94 -9.12
CA VAL A 149 10.41 -6.54 -8.76
C VAL A 149 11.39 -7.05 -9.79
N SER A 150 12.49 -6.32 -10.00
CA SER A 150 13.62 -6.78 -10.81
C SER A 150 14.91 -6.79 -10.01
N THR A 151 15.87 -7.59 -10.46
CA THR A 151 17.27 -7.44 -10.05
C THR A 151 17.86 -6.18 -10.64
N GLN A 152 19.06 -5.80 -10.16
CA GLN A 152 19.85 -4.75 -10.77
C GLN A 152 20.13 -5.07 -12.25
N SER A 153 20.01 -4.07 -13.10
CA SER A 153 20.27 -4.19 -14.53
C SER A 153 21.73 -3.85 -14.85
N ASN A 154 22.28 -4.46 -15.91
CA ASN A 154 23.65 -4.20 -16.34
C ASN A 154 23.79 -2.94 -17.22
N SER A 155 22.66 -2.39 -17.68
CA SER A 155 22.60 -1.19 -18.50
C SER A 155 21.25 -0.49 -18.37
N PHE A 156 21.20 0.77 -18.83
CA PHE A 156 19.97 1.54 -18.88
C PHE A 156 18.92 0.88 -19.76
N ASP A 157 19.29 0.42 -20.95
CA ASP A 157 18.36 -0.25 -21.89
C ASP A 157 17.83 -1.57 -21.33
N ALA A 158 18.65 -2.31 -20.59
CA ALA A 158 18.21 -3.52 -19.89
C ALA A 158 17.20 -3.20 -18.78
N ALA A 159 17.36 -2.07 -18.07
CA ALA A 159 16.41 -1.61 -17.08
C ALA A 159 15.07 -1.22 -17.73
N VAL A 160 15.08 -0.49 -18.85
CA VAL A 160 13.88 -0.16 -19.64
C VAL A 160 13.15 -1.44 -20.07
N ALA A 161 13.87 -2.39 -20.66
CA ALA A 161 13.29 -3.66 -21.07
C ALA A 161 12.70 -4.46 -19.90
N SER A 162 13.31 -4.37 -18.71
CA SER A 162 12.79 -4.98 -17.47
C SER A 162 11.47 -4.32 -17.04
N VAL A 163 11.40 -2.98 -17.06
CA VAL A 163 10.17 -2.25 -16.75
C VAL A 163 9.03 -2.63 -17.71
N GLU A 164 9.31 -2.74 -19.00
CA GLU A 164 8.32 -3.19 -19.99
C GLU A 164 7.80 -4.59 -19.69
N ARG A 165 8.70 -5.54 -19.38
CA ARG A 165 8.30 -6.92 -19.00
C ARG A 165 7.47 -6.95 -17.73
N MET A 166 7.86 -6.18 -16.70
CA MET A 166 7.12 -6.07 -15.44
C MET A 166 5.73 -5.47 -15.67
N ALA A 167 5.63 -4.36 -16.38
CA ALA A 167 4.36 -3.71 -16.69
C ALA A 167 3.42 -4.63 -17.48
N LYS A 168 3.91 -5.28 -18.54
CA LYS A 168 3.17 -6.27 -19.32
C LYS A 168 2.69 -7.44 -18.46
N GLY A 169 3.56 -7.96 -17.60
CA GLY A 169 3.23 -9.05 -16.66
C GLY A 169 2.13 -8.67 -15.67
N LEU A 170 2.05 -7.41 -15.28
CA LEU A 170 0.98 -6.87 -14.44
C LEU A 170 -0.29 -6.51 -15.23
N GLY A 171 -0.31 -6.71 -16.54
CA GLY A 171 -1.47 -6.49 -17.39
C GLY A 171 -1.61 -5.09 -17.95
N VAL A 172 -0.56 -4.29 -17.91
CA VAL A 172 -0.46 -3.02 -18.63
C VAL A 172 -0.30 -3.35 -20.12
N LYS A 173 -1.27 -2.95 -20.94
CA LYS A 173 -1.30 -3.29 -22.37
C LYS A 173 -0.69 -2.20 -23.26
N GLN A 174 -0.59 -1.00 -22.74
CA GLN A 174 -0.05 0.15 -23.44
C GLN A 174 1.45 -0.03 -23.65
N ARG A 175 1.93 0.41 -24.81
CA ARG A 175 3.37 0.51 -25.08
C ARG A 175 3.93 1.65 -24.25
N ILE A 176 5.04 1.38 -23.57
CA ILE A 176 5.77 2.41 -22.82
C ILE A 176 6.60 3.21 -23.81
N GLU A 177 6.55 4.53 -23.70
CA GLU A 177 7.42 5.41 -24.49
C GLU A 177 8.83 5.39 -23.90
N THR A 178 9.72 4.65 -24.53
CA THR A 178 11.07 4.42 -24.02
C THR A 178 11.96 5.66 -24.11
N SER A 179 11.63 6.60 -25.01
CA SER A 179 12.34 7.90 -25.10
C SER A 179 12.19 8.70 -23.81
N ASP A 180 11.07 8.58 -23.10
CA ASP A 180 10.87 9.27 -21.83
C ASP A 180 11.92 8.89 -20.79
N PHE A 181 12.32 7.61 -20.75
CA PHE A 181 13.35 7.15 -19.80
C PHE A 181 14.73 7.75 -20.08
N ARG A 182 15.05 8.07 -21.32
CA ARG A 182 16.35 8.66 -21.66
C ARG A 182 16.54 10.04 -21.03
N HIS A 183 15.47 10.80 -20.88
CA HIS A 183 15.52 12.08 -20.16
C HIS A 183 15.87 11.90 -18.68
N PHE A 184 15.58 10.72 -18.10
CA PHE A 184 15.87 10.43 -16.70
C PHE A 184 17.26 9.80 -16.49
N ALA A 185 17.96 9.39 -17.54
CA ALA A 185 19.28 8.75 -17.43
C ALA A 185 20.29 9.58 -16.63
N TYR A 186 20.21 10.91 -16.72
CA TYR A 186 21.07 11.83 -15.99
C TYR A 186 20.54 12.26 -14.63
N THR A 187 19.22 12.29 -14.45
CA THR A 187 18.55 12.83 -13.26
C THR A 187 18.05 11.76 -12.31
N ALA A 188 17.80 10.55 -12.80
CA ALA A 188 17.42 9.39 -12.01
C ALA A 188 18.44 8.27 -12.20
N LYS A 189 19.66 8.49 -11.74
CA LYS A 189 20.79 7.55 -11.89
C LYS A 189 20.49 6.17 -11.31
N TRP A 190 19.59 6.08 -10.34
CA TRP A 190 19.15 4.83 -9.74
C TRP A 190 18.45 3.89 -10.74
N PHE A 191 17.84 4.42 -11.79
CA PHE A 191 17.04 3.64 -12.72
C PHE A 191 17.81 2.50 -13.41
N GLY A 192 19.07 2.76 -13.80
CA GLY A 192 19.93 1.76 -14.43
C GLY A 192 20.87 1.02 -13.47
N ARG A 193 20.83 1.33 -12.16
CA ARG A 193 21.83 0.86 -11.19
C ARG A 193 21.25 0.13 -9.99
N ASN A 194 19.97 0.23 -9.74
CA ASN A 194 19.30 -0.41 -8.61
C ASN A 194 18.32 -1.49 -9.06
N PRO A 195 18.04 -2.48 -8.24
CA PRO A 195 16.82 -3.26 -8.36
C PRO A 195 15.60 -2.34 -8.35
N LEU A 196 14.56 -2.71 -9.09
CA LEU A 196 13.39 -1.87 -9.27
C LEU A 196 12.15 -2.55 -8.70
N MET A 197 11.25 -1.77 -8.12
CA MET A 197 9.89 -2.19 -7.82
C MET A 197 8.91 -1.38 -8.67
N LEU A 198 8.04 -2.09 -9.36
CA LEU A 198 6.94 -1.55 -10.14
C LEU A 198 5.62 -1.96 -9.49
N VAL A 199 4.82 -0.96 -9.12
CA VAL A 199 3.51 -1.16 -8.50
C VAL A 199 2.43 -0.66 -9.45
N ARG A 200 1.51 -1.55 -9.84
CA ARG A 200 0.40 -1.19 -10.72
C ARG A 200 -0.60 -0.30 -10.00
N VAL A 201 -1.00 0.77 -10.66
CA VAL A 201 -2.13 1.61 -10.30
C VAL A 201 -3.15 1.56 -11.43
N THR A 202 -4.42 1.31 -11.12
CA THR A 202 -5.43 1.03 -12.15
C THR A 202 -6.14 2.25 -12.68
N SER A 203 -5.94 3.40 -12.05
CA SER A 203 -6.57 4.65 -12.47
C SER A 203 -5.70 5.84 -12.11
N PHE A 204 -5.45 6.70 -13.08
CA PHE A 204 -4.84 8.01 -12.89
C PHE A 204 -5.81 9.06 -13.41
N THR A 205 -6.43 9.76 -12.51
CA THR A 205 -7.32 10.86 -12.84
C THR A 205 -7.14 11.97 -11.82
N GLY A 206 -7.02 13.18 -12.29
CA GLY A 206 -6.87 14.35 -11.44
C GLY A 206 -5.43 14.80 -11.22
N ASP A 207 -5.25 15.66 -10.24
CA ASP A 207 -3.97 16.26 -9.90
C ASP A 207 -2.97 15.20 -9.39
N MET A 208 -1.78 15.26 -9.92
CA MET A 208 -0.65 14.45 -9.54
C MET A 208 -0.36 14.54 -8.03
N TYR A 209 -0.47 15.70 -7.44
CA TYR A 209 -0.26 15.91 -6.01
C TYR A 209 -1.35 15.30 -5.15
N GLU A 210 -2.58 15.31 -5.60
CA GLU A 210 -3.71 14.74 -4.88
C GLU A 210 -3.63 13.22 -4.78
N ASN A 211 -3.05 12.56 -5.78
CA ASN A 211 -2.92 11.10 -5.82
C ASN A 211 -1.71 10.55 -5.05
N GLN A 212 -0.83 11.39 -4.54
CA GLN A 212 0.42 10.95 -3.89
C GLN A 212 0.19 10.04 -2.67
N PHE A 213 -0.86 10.28 -1.90
CA PHE A 213 -1.17 9.42 -0.77
C PHE A 213 -1.52 7.98 -1.21
N ILE A 214 -2.17 7.82 -2.37
CA ILE A 214 -2.48 6.52 -2.96
C ILE A 214 -1.19 5.81 -3.39
N TYR A 215 -0.29 6.54 -4.04
CA TYR A 215 1.00 6.00 -4.45
C TYR A 215 1.83 5.57 -3.25
N SER A 216 1.94 6.43 -2.23
CA SER A 216 2.64 6.11 -0.99
C SER A 216 2.05 4.86 -0.31
N LEU A 217 0.73 4.76 -0.19
CA LEU A 217 0.08 3.58 0.38
C LEU A 217 0.37 2.31 -0.44
N LYS A 218 0.25 2.38 -1.76
CA LYS A 218 0.53 1.26 -2.66
C LYS A 218 1.97 0.77 -2.56
N ILE A 219 2.93 1.69 -2.50
CA ILE A 219 4.35 1.37 -2.33
C ILE A 219 4.59 0.69 -0.97
N ARG A 220 4.03 1.23 0.12
CA ARG A 220 4.16 0.65 1.47
C ARG A 220 3.61 -0.77 1.53
N VAL A 221 2.44 -0.98 0.96
CA VAL A 221 1.79 -2.30 0.93
C VAL A 221 2.59 -3.27 0.07
N ALA A 222 3.10 -2.86 -1.09
CA ALA A 222 3.92 -3.71 -1.95
C ALA A 222 5.25 -4.09 -1.30
N ALA A 223 5.93 -3.14 -0.64
CA ALA A 223 7.16 -3.42 0.10
C ALA A 223 6.91 -4.38 1.28
N ALA A 224 5.86 -4.17 2.06
CA ALA A 224 5.49 -5.08 3.13
C ALA A 224 5.16 -6.49 2.59
N HIS A 225 4.49 -6.58 1.44
CA HIS A 225 4.19 -7.84 0.77
C HIS A 225 5.47 -8.61 0.39
N LEU A 226 6.42 -7.91 -0.23
CA LEU A 226 7.71 -8.49 -0.59
C LEU A 226 8.44 -9.06 0.63
N LEU A 227 8.47 -8.31 1.73
CA LEU A 227 9.14 -8.71 2.98
C LEU A 227 8.43 -9.87 3.69
N MET A 228 7.10 -9.90 3.66
CA MET A 228 6.34 -11.05 4.18
C MET A 228 6.59 -12.30 3.36
N LEU A 229 6.65 -12.20 2.03
CA LEU A 229 7.01 -13.33 1.18
C LEU A 229 8.45 -13.78 1.43
N HIS A 230 9.37 -12.85 1.60
CA HIS A 230 10.75 -13.16 1.97
C HIS A 230 10.82 -13.95 3.29
N SER A 231 10.20 -13.46 4.36
CA SER A 231 10.19 -14.15 5.67
C SER A 231 9.64 -15.56 5.57
N LEU A 232 8.50 -15.75 4.91
CA LEU A 232 7.89 -17.06 4.73
C LEU A 232 8.71 -17.98 3.81
N SER A 233 9.42 -17.42 2.82
CA SER A 233 10.26 -18.20 1.93
C SER A 233 11.49 -18.77 2.65
N GLN A 234 12.09 -17.99 3.53
CA GLN A 234 13.21 -18.47 4.37
C GLN A 234 12.76 -19.60 5.32
N GLU A 235 11.56 -19.50 5.87
CA GLU A 235 11.00 -20.59 6.68
C GLU A 235 10.81 -21.89 5.88
N ALA A 236 10.60 -21.78 4.57
CA ALA A 236 10.36 -22.93 3.70
C ALA A 236 11.64 -23.66 3.25
N VAL A 237 12.75 -22.94 3.12
CA VAL A 237 14.02 -23.47 2.55
C VAL A 237 15.22 -23.33 3.50
N GLY A 238 15.02 -22.83 4.70
CA GLY A 238 16.08 -22.48 5.64
C GLY A 238 16.58 -21.05 5.46
N PRO A 239 17.45 -20.57 6.37
CA PRO A 239 18.00 -19.25 6.30
C PRO A 239 18.78 -19.08 4.99
N LEU A 240 18.27 -18.23 4.13
CA LEU A 240 19.00 -17.79 2.93
C LEU A 240 20.14 -16.90 3.40
N GLU A 241 21.35 -17.13 2.88
CA GLU A 241 22.45 -16.20 3.10
C GLU A 241 21.96 -14.78 2.73
N ARG A 242 22.05 -13.88 3.68
CA ARG A 242 21.79 -12.47 3.41
C ARG A 242 22.91 -12.04 2.46
N HIS A 243 22.65 -12.05 1.18
CA HIS A 243 23.53 -11.39 0.23
C HIS A 243 23.54 -9.91 0.57
N ARG A 244 24.44 -9.53 1.44
CA ARG A 244 24.86 -8.14 1.58
C ARG A 244 25.53 -7.79 0.25
N ASN A 245 24.72 -7.39 -0.73
CA ASN A 245 25.29 -6.87 -1.95
C ASN A 245 26.15 -5.68 -1.60
N SER A 246 27.45 -5.81 -1.82
CA SER A 246 28.45 -4.75 -1.58
C SER A 246 28.19 -3.47 -2.39
N SER A 247 27.31 -3.53 -3.38
CA SER A 247 26.83 -2.37 -4.14
C SER A 247 25.98 -1.38 -3.32
N PHE A 248 25.62 -1.72 -2.07
CA PHE A 248 24.89 -0.83 -1.18
C PHE A 248 25.65 0.34 -0.64
N VAL A 249 26.96 0.20 -0.55
CA VAL A 249 27.70 0.97 0.43
C VAL A 249 27.90 2.43 0.02
N ASN A 250 27.78 2.82 -1.24
CA ASN A 250 28.20 4.14 -1.67
C ASN A 250 27.31 4.84 -2.70
N ASN A 251 26.04 4.48 -2.82
CA ASN A 251 25.20 5.08 -3.86
C ASN A 251 24.33 6.25 -3.40
N PHE A 252 24.77 7.07 -2.45
CA PHE A 252 24.12 8.37 -2.20
C PHE A 252 24.05 9.24 -3.46
N GLU A 253 25.01 9.12 -4.38
CA GLU A 253 24.98 9.82 -5.66
C GLU A 253 23.96 9.30 -6.65
N THR A 254 23.46 8.08 -6.48
CA THR A 254 22.50 7.45 -7.41
C THR A 254 21.06 7.49 -6.91
N LEU A 255 20.86 7.71 -5.62
CA LEU A 255 19.52 7.82 -5.03
C LEU A 255 19.04 9.26 -5.15
N ASP A 256 18.29 9.55 -6.19
CA ASP A 256 17.34 10.66 -6.16
C ASP A 256 16.15 10.21 -5.28
N ILE A 257 16.35 10.26 -3.97
CA ILE A 257 15.38 9.83 -2.97
C ILE A 257 14.17 10.76 -2.84
N ALA A 258 14.14 11.84 -3.61
CA ALA A 258 13.03 12.80 -3.61
C ALA A 258 11.96 12.48 -4.67
N HIS A 259 12.27 11.55 -5.59
CA HIS A 259 11.40 11.28 -6.72
C HIS A 259 11.20 9.79 -6.97
N TYR A 260 10.02 9.46 -7.43
CA TYR A 260 9.67 8.19 -8.05
C TYR A 260 9.24 8.45 -9.50
N MET A 261 9.10 7.40 -10.29
CA MET A 261 8.55 7.52 -11.64
C MET A 261 7.12 7.00 -11.67
N ILE A 262 6.28 7.65 -12.46
CA ILE A 262 4.95 7.13 -12.80
C ILE A 262 4.87 6.89 -14.29
N GLY A 263 4.25 5.77 -14.67
CA GLY A 263 3.78 5.52 -16.02
C GLY A 263 2.27 5.74 -16.07
N GLU A 264 1.83 6.55 -17.02
CA GLU A 264 0.43 6.95 -17.19
C GLU A 264 0.00 6.78 -18.64
N ALA A 265 -1.14 6.12 -18.88
CA ALA A 265 -1.65 5.98 -20.23
C ALA A 265 -2.12 7.34 -20.78
N ILE A 266 -1.51 7.76 -21.89
CA ILE A 266 -1.93 8.97 -22.63
C ILE A 266 -3.19 8.65 -23.43
N HIS A 267 -3.21 7.47 -24.04
CA HIS A 267 -4.34 6.94 -24.79
C HIS A 267 -4.28 5.38 -24.79
N ASP A 268 -5.18 4.72 -25.49
CA ASP A 268 -5.33 3.25 -25.45
C ASP A 268 -4.07 2.46 -25.86
N ARG A 269 -3.14 3.06 -26.56
CA ARG A 269 -1.97 2.39 -27.12
C ARG A 269 -0.63 2.80 -26.52
N LEU A 270 -0.56 4.01 -25.94
CA LEU A 270 0.70 4.60 -25.51
C LEU A 270 0.64 5.05 -24.03
N MET A 271 1.76 4.87 -23.35
CA MET A 271 1.98 5.29 -21.98
C MET A 271 3.20 6.20 -21.92
N SER A 272 3.05 7.36 -21.31
CA SER A 272 4.16 8.25 -20.97
C SER A 272 4.66 7.96 -19.57
N THR A 273 5.95 8.18 -19.36
CA THR A 273 6.59 8.02 -18.06
C THR A 273 7.18 9.37 -17.64
N ARG A 274 6.93 9.75 -16.40
CA ARG A 274 7.43 11.01 -15.84
C ARG A 274 7.97 10.83 -14.43
N ARG A 275 8.91 11.68 -14.06
CA ARG A 275 9.43 11.80 -12.71
C ARG A 275 8.51 12.69 -11.87
N VAL A 276 8.19 12.24 -10.68
CA VAL A 276 7.25 12.93 -9.79
C VAL A 276 7.88 13.08 -8.42
N PRO A 277 7.90 14.29 -7.83
CA PRO A 277 8.31 14.45 -6.45
C PRO A 277 7.33 13.72 -5.53
N MET A 278 7.84 13.07 -4.49
CA MET A 278 6.98 12.55 -3.44
C MET A 278 6.72 13.63 -2.38
N ASN A 279 5.46 13.81 -2.03
CA ASN A 279 5.06 14.67 -0.91
C ASN A 279 5.21 13.96 0.46
N VAL A 280 6.29 13.22 0.58
CA VAL A 280 6.77 12.61 1.81
C VAL A 280 8.18 13.09 2.03
N SER A 281 8.66 13.05 3.26
CA SER A 281 10.04 13.44 3.52
C SER A 281 11.00 12.54 2.71
N GLN A 282 12.12 13.07 2.31
CA GLN A 282 13.19 12.29 1.64
C GLN A 282 13.58 11.06 2.46
N LEU A 283 13.55 11.19 3.80
CA LEU A 283 13.83 10.10 4.71
C LEU A 283 12.80 8.97 4.61
N GLU A 284 11.51 9.30 4.47
CA GLU A 284 10.47 8.27 4.31
C GLU A 284 10.60 7.53 2.98
N LEU A 285 10.93 8.22 1.89
CA LEU A 285 11.18 7.56 0.61
C LEU A 285 12.43 6.69 0.67
N ALA A 286 13.50 7.16 1.29
CA ALA A 286 14.71 6.36 1.53
C ALA A 286 14.40 5.08 2.31
N LYS A 287 13.56 5.17 3.37
CA LYS A 287 13.09 4.00 4.12
C LYS A 287 12.22 3.05 3.30
N LEU A 288 11.43 3.55 2.36
CA LEU A 288 10.63 2.72 1.46
C LEU A 288 11.49 1.97 0.45
N SER A 289 12.60 2.56 0.03
CA SER A 289 13.58 1.96 -0.89
C SER A 289 14.51 0.97 -0.19
N ASP A 290 14.71 1.11 1.12
CA ASP A 290 15.62 0.30 1.93
C ASP A 290 14.96 -1.03 2.34
N VAL A 291 15.09 -2.02 1.46
CA VAL A 291 14.48 -3.35 1.60
C VAL A 291 15.57 -4.42 1.55
N ALA A 292 16.12 -4.79 2.72
CA ALA A 292 17.09 -5.87 2.82
C ALA A 292 16.40 -7.25 2.75
N ALA A 293 16.14 -7.71 1.55
CA ALA A 293 15.48 -8.99 1.30
C ALA A 293 16.08 -9.72 0.11
N THR A 294 16.23 -11.03 0.23
CA THR A 294 16.55 -11.91 -0.89
C THR A 294 15.36 -12.80 -1.19
N LEU A 295 14.85 -12.73 -2.41
CA LEU A 295 13.72 -13.54 -2.83
C LEU A 295 14.23 -14.81 -3.53
N SER A 296 13.91 -15.98 -2.96
CA SER A 296 14.21 -17.26 -3.61
C SER A 296 13.04 -17.69 -4.50
N THR A 297 13.29 -17.74 -5.82
CA THR A 297 12.28 -18.23 -6.78
C THR A 297 11.97 -19.71 -6.56
N ASN A 298 12.93 -20.51 -6.09
CA ASN A 298 12.73 -21.91 -5.73
C ASN A 298 11.79 -22.04 -4.52
N ALA A 299 12.01 -21.23 -3.48
CA ALA A 299 11.14 -21.20 -2.31
C ALA A 299 9.70 -20.84 -2.72
N LEU A 300 9.49 -19.83 -3.55
CA LEU A 300 8.17 -19.42 -4.03
C LEU A 300 7.46 -20.51 -4.83
N ALA A 301 8.20 -21.41 -5.48
CA ALA A 301 7.64 -22.54 -6.23
C ALA A 301 7.19 -23.71 -5.34
N THR A 302 7.53 -23.72 -4.04
CA THR A 302 7.14 -24.80 -3.12
C THR A 302 5.62 -24.86 -2.91
N SER A 303 5.10 -26.03 -2.59
CA SER A 303 3.67 -26.23 -2.27
C SER A 303 3.24 -25.40 -1.06
N ARG A 304 4.15 -25.19 -0.09
CA ARG A 304 3.93 -24.36 1.09
C ARG A 304 3.72 -22.89 0.71
N MET A 305 4.62 -22.32 -0.10
CA MET A 305 4.52 -20.92 -0.52
C MET A 305 3.35 -20.68 -1.45
N ARG A 306 2.99 -21.65 -2.32
CA ARG A 306 1.78 -21.56 -3.16
C ARG A 306 0.49 -21.42 -2.33
N ARG A 307 0.46 -21.93 -1.10
CA ARG A 307 -0.68 -21.75 -0.16
C ARG A 307 -0.58 -20.42 0.60
N LEU A 308 0.60 -20.05 1.09
CA LEU A 308 0.78 -18.89 1.97
C LEU A 308 0.77 -17.56 1.22
N ALA A 309 1.34 -17.48 0.02
CA ALA A 309 1.39 -16.23 -0.74
C ALA A 309 0.00 -15.64 -1.08
N PRO A 310 -1.02 -16.42 -1.45
CA PRO A 310 -2.38 -15.90 -1.60
C PRO A 310 -2.98 -15.35 -0.29
N MET A 311 -2.65 -15.93 0.86
CA MET A 311 -3.13 -15.44 2.17
C MET A 311 -2.53 -14.08 2.49
N VAL A 312 -1.23 -13.91 2.30
CA VAL A 312 -0.55 -12.61 2.45
C VAL A 312 -1.15 -11.57 1.48
N THR A 313 -1.37 -11.96 0.22
CA THR A 313 -2.00 -11.08 -0.78
C THR A 313 -3.39 -10.63 -0.34
N SER A 314 -4.21 -11.56 0.15
CA SER A 314 -5.56 -11.25 0.66
C SER A 314 -5.52 -10.34 1.86
N ALA A 315 -4.62 -10.62 2.82
CA ALA A 315 -4.43 -9.84 4.03
C ALA A 315 -4.10 -8.37 3.72
N LEU A 316 -3.11 -8.15 2.88
CA LEU A 316 -2.68 -6.81 2.52
C LEU A 316 -3.72 -6.04 1.72
N LYS A 317 -4.45 -6.70 0.82
CA LYS A 317 -5.60 -6.09 0.13
C LYS A 317 -6.73 -5.71 1.08
N THR A 318 -6.99 -6.53 2.09
CA THR A 318 -7.97 -6.23 3.13
C THR A 318 -7.59 -4.96 3.90
N VAL A 319 -6.31 -4.85 4.29
CA VAL A 319 -5.81 -3.67 5.01
C VAL A 319 -5.83 -2.42 4.10
N GLU A 320 -5.37 -2.52 2.87
CA GLU A 320 -5.40 -1.41 1.92
C GLU A 320 -6.82 -0.89 1.69
N ARG A 321 -7.75 -1.80 1.39
CA ARG A 321 -9.16 -1.46 1.19
C ARG A 321 -9.79 -0.87 2.44
N GLY A 322 -9.57 -1.48 3.59
CA GLY A 322 -10.08 -1.00 4.87
C GLY A 322 -9.49 0.35 5.28
N TYR A 323 -8.22 0.61 4.97
CA TYR A 323 -7.61 1.91 5.20
C TYR A 323 -8.31 3.00 4.38
N PHE A 324 -8.60 2.75 3.10
CA PHE A 324 -9.40 3.70 2.31
C PHE A 324 -10.79 3.92 2.89
N GLN A 325 -11.49 2.84 3.21
CA GLN A 325 -12.88 2.93 3.66
C GLN A 325 -13.04 3.56 5.04
N HIS A 326 -12.18 3.18 5.98
CA HIS A 326 -12.35 3.52 7.39
C HIS A 326 -11.44 4.64 7.87
N VAL A 327 -10.36 4.96 7.17
CA VAL A 327 -9.44 6.02 7.57
C VAL A 327 -9.53 7.21 6.64
N ASN A 328 -9.35 7.00 5.36
CA ASN A 328 -9.24 8.08 4.38
C ASN A 328 -10.60 8.68 4.00
N LEU A 329 -11.63 7.84 3.89
CA LEU A 329 -13.02 8.23 3.58
C LEU A 329 -13.92 8.24 4.82
N ALA A 330 -13.34 8.20 6.01
CA ALA A 330 -14.11 8.21 7.25
C ALA A 330 -14.73 9.58 7.50
N THR A 331 -16.03 9.60 7.72
CA THR A 331 -16.78 10.80 8.11
C THR A 331 -16.92 10.91 9.64
N ARG A 332 -16.66 9.84 10.38
CA ARG A 332 -16.73 9.76 11.85
C ARG A 332 -15.64 8.85 12.39
N SER A 333 -15.19 9.12 13.62
CA SER A 333 -14.27 8.23 14.33
C SER A 333 -15.02 6.98 14.80
N LYS A 334 -14.50 5.80 14.45
CA LYS A 334 -15.03 4.48 14.81
C LYS A 334 -13.87 3.58 15.25
N PRO A 335 -14.12 2.47 15.96
CA PRO A 335 -13.07 1.51 16.31
C PRO A 335 -12.25 1.02 15.11
N GLU A 336 -12.90 0.81 13.96
CA GLU A 336 -12.25 0.38 12.72
C GLU A 336 -11.21 1.40 12.22
N ASN A 337 -11.44 2.70 12.40
CA ASN A 337 -10.46 3.72 11.99
C ASN A 337 -9.13 3.54 12.72
N ARG A 338 -9.19 3.30 14.05
CA ARG A 338 -8.00 3.06 14.86
C ARG A 338 -7.30 1.77 14.43
N LEU A 339 -8.09 0.71 14.24
CA LEU A 339 -7.57 -0.60 13.87
C LEU A 339 -6.82 -0.55 12.52
N TYR A 340 -7.43 -0.01 11.46
CA TYR A 340 -6.77 0.05 10.15
C TYR A 340 -5.55 0.98 10.13
N ARG A 341 -5.55 2.09 10.89
CA ARG A 341 -4.34 2.90 11.08
C ARG A 341 -3.23 2.10 11.73
N ARG A 342 -3.56 1.35 12.78
CA ARG A 342 -2.58 0.52 13.52
C ARG A 342 -2.03 -0.59 12.64
N LEU A 343 -2.86 -1.27 11.86
CA LEU A 343 -2.39 -2.30 10.94
C LEU A 343 -1.38 -1.73 9.94
N LEU A 344 -1.63 -0.55 9.39
CA LEU A 344 -0.66 0.09 8.48
C LEU A 344 0.60 0.54 9.22
N THR A 345 0.48 1.12 10.41
CA THR A 345 1.63 1.49 11.25
C THR A 345 2.46 0.28 11.64
N ALA A 346 1.83 -0.84 11.98
CA ALA A 346 2.53 -2.09 12.27
C ALA A 346 3.32 -2.61 11.06
N LEU A 347 2.77 -2.49 9.85
CA LEU A 347 3.50 -2.80 8.61
C LEU A 347 4.70 -1.89 8.40
N ASP A 348 4.59 -0.60 8.72
CA ASP A 348 5.71 0.33 8.59
C ASP A 348 6.86 -0.02 9.55
N TRP A 349 6.56 -0.37 10.80
CA TRP A 349 7.56 -0.84 11.74
C TRP A 349 8.13 -2.21 11.36
N PHE A 350 7.29 -3.13 10.89
CA PHE A 350 7.75 -4.42 10.36
C PHE A 350 8.74 -4.24 9.22
N ARG A 351 8.48 -3.34 8.27
CA ARG A 351 9.43 -3.03 7.18
C ARG A 351 10.78 -2.51 7.71
N GLN A 352 10.76 -1.67 8.74
CA GLN A 352 11.99 -1.12 9.33
C GLN A 352 12.90 -2.22 9.92
N SER A 353 12.33 -3.36 10.35
CA SER A 353 13.13 -4.50 10.82
C SER A 353 13.95 -5.19 9.72
N PHE A 354 13.76 -4.80 8.45
CA PHE A 354 14.53 -5.29 7.30
C PHE A 354 15.40 -4.21 6.67
N SER A 355 15.61 -3.09 7.32
CA SER A 355 16.47 -2.05 6.79
C SER A 355 17.90 -2.56 6.67
N ALA A 356 18.51 -2.40 5.49
CA ALA A 356 19.91 -2.77 5.26
C ALA A 356 20.89 -1.87 6.03
N ARG A 357 20.43 -0.70 6.44
CA ARG A 357 21.21 0.30 7.18
C ARG A 357 21.04 0.16 8.69
N ALA A 358 19.96 -0.52 9.14
CA ALA A 358 19.74 -0.75 10.55
C ALA A 358 20.76 -1.77 11.08
N ASN A 359 21.29 -1.50 12.27
CA ASN A 359 22.00 -2.50 13.04
C ASN A 359 20.98 -3.50 13.63
N GLU A 360 21.46 -4.56 14.26
CA GLU A 360 20.60 -5.59 14.86
C GLU A 360 19.70 -5.01 15.95
N ALA A 361 20.19 -4.10 16.76
CA ALA A 361 19.43 -3.46 17.82
C ALA A 361 18.25 -2.64 17.27
N GLU A 362 18.47 -1.87 16.20
CA GLU A 362 17.41 -1.10 15.54
C GLU A 362 16.33 -2.04 14.94
N ALA A 363 16.74 -3.15 14.34
CA ALA A 363 15.82 -4.16 13.79
C ALA A 363 14.95 -4.80 14.90
N ILE A 364 15.57 -5.12 16.05
CA ILE A 364 14.86 -5.65 17.24
C ILE A 364 13.83 -4.63 17.76
N VAL A 365 14.25 -3.38 17.94
CA VAL A 365 13.35 -2.31 18.40
C VAL A 365 12.18 -2.12 17.43
N ALA A 366 12.46 -2.05 16.14
CA ALA A 366 11.43 -1.90 15.13
C ALA A 366 10.41 -3.06 15.15
N LEU A 367 10.90 -4.30 15.30
CA LEU A 367 10.05 -5.47 15.35
C LEU A 367 9.22 -5.56 16.64
N ALA A 368 9.80 -5.19 17.80
CA ALA A 368 9.06 -5.08 19.05
C ALA A 368 7.90 -4.09 18.95
N VAL A 369 8.15 -2.89 18.40
CA VAL A 369 7.10 -1.88 18.16
C VAL A 369 6.07 -2.37 17.15
N ALA A 370 6.48 -3.12 16.12
CA ALA A 370 5.57 -3.74 15.18
C ALA A 370 4.58 -4.68 15.88
N PHE A 371 5.06 -5.57 16.77
CA PHE A 371 4.20 -6.47 17.54
C PHE A 371 3.31 -5.74 18.54
N GLU A 372 3.85 -4.79 19.28
CA GLU A 372 3.04 -3.96 20.18
C GLU A 372 1.92 -3.25 19.42
N THR A 373 2.26 -2.67 18.27
CA THR A 373 1.28 -1.98 17.42
C THR A 373 0.25 -2.95 16.84
N LEU A 374 0.67 -4.14 16.42
CA LEU A 374 -0.21 -5.15 15.83
C LEU A 374 -1.14 -5.79 16.86
N LEU A 375 -0.60 -6.18 18.02
CA LEU A 375 -1.28 -7.08 18.96
C LEU A 375 -1.83 -6.42 20.21
N THR A 376 -1.64 -5.09 20.44
CA THR A 376 -2.18 -4.43 21.64
C THR A 376 -3.14 -3.31 21.25
N ASP A 377 -4.02 -2.88 22.13
CA ASP A 377 -4.92 -1.74 21.91
C ASP A 377 -4.36 -0.46 22.53
N GLN A 378 -3.72 -0.61 23.68
CA GLN A 378 -3.14 0.48 24.48
C GLN A 378 -2.01 -0.05 25.34
N TYR A 379 -1.22 0.86 25.88
CA TYR A 379 -0.24 0.50 26.89
C TYR A 379 -0.94 -0.17 28.09
N ALA A 380 -0.34 -1.24 28.57
CA ALA A 380 -0.81 -1.95 29.77
C ALA A 380 0.35 -2.72 30.39
N PRO A 381 0.33 -2.99 31.70
CA PRO A 381 1.32 -3.83 32.35
C PRO A 381 1.33 -5.26 31.73
N ALA A 382 2.45 -5.97 31.91
CA ALA A 382 2.65 -7.34 31.41
C ALA A 382 2.48 -7.51 29.89
N ILE A 383 2.99 -6.55 29.09
CA ILE A 383 2.89 -6.59 27.63
C ILE A 383 3.49 -7.89 27.05
N ALA A 384 4.65 -8.35 27.52
CA ALA A 384 5.27 -9.60 27.03
C ALA A 384 4.31 -10.80 27.13
N HIS A 385 3.69 -11.00 28.29
CA HIS A 385 2.72 -12.07 28.50
C HIS A 385 1.50 -11.93 27.60
N ARG A 386 1.01 -10.70 27.37
CA ARG A 386 -0.10 -10.42 26.47
C ARG A 386 0.27 -10.73 25.02
N LEU A 387 1.45 -10.33 24.56
CA LEU A 387 1.95 -10.66 23.23
C LEU A 387 2.03 -12.16 23.03
N ARG A 388 2.65 -12.91 23.98
CA ARG A 388 2.75 -14.37 23.95
C ARG A 388 1.37 -15.03 23.82
N ARG A 389 0.41 -14.61 24.63
CA ARG A 389 -0.96 -15.13 24.59
C ARG A 389 -1.65 -14.84 23.25
N ARG A 390 -1.59 -13.61 22.76
CA ARG A 390 -2.25 -13.21 21.50
C ARG A 390 -1.61 -13.86 20.27
N ILE A 391 -0.31 -14.09 20.29
CA ILE A 391 0.36 -14.93 19.28
C ILE A 391 -0.21 -16.34 19.30
N GLY A 392 -0.42 -16.93 20.48
CA GLY A 392 -1.07 -18.25 20.61
C GLY A 392 -2.46 -18.29 20.00
N ILE A 393 -3.25 -17.20 20.15
CA ILE A 393 -4.58 -17.07 19.53
C ILE A 393 -4.48 -16.95 18.00
N CYS A 394 -3.55 -16.13 17.49
CA CYS A 394 -3.38 -15.91 16.05
C CYS A 394 -2.82 -17.15 15.34
N MET A 395 -1.92 -17.87 15.99
CA MET A 395 -1.18 -18.99 15.40
C MET A 395 -1.65 -20.37 15.90
N LYS A 396 -2.87 -20.46 16.42
CA LYS A 396 -3.44 -21.71 16.92
C LYS A 396 -3.34 -22.83 15.85
N GLY A 397 -2.77 -23.96 16.21
CA GLY A 397 -2.59 -25.10 15.31
C GLY A 397 -1.36 -25.02 14.39
N VAL A 398 -0.54 -23.97 14.50
CA VAL A 398 0.72 -23.87 13.76
C VAL A 398 1.78 -24.72 14.46
N PRO A 399 2.46 -25.66 13.76
CA PRO A 399 3.54 -26.43 14.33
C PRO A 399 4.66 -25.52 14.84
N GLY A 400 5.23 -25.85 16.01
CA GLY A 400 6.31 -25.08 16.62
C GLY A 400 5.89 -23.73 17.19
N LEU A 401 4.60 -23.57 17.54
CA LEU A 401 4.03 -22.32 18.10
C LEU A 401 4.85 -21.77 19.26
N GLU A 402 5.29 -22.64 20.20
CA GLU A 402 6.06 -22.21 21.37
C GLU A 402 7.35 -21.48 20.97
N GLY A 403 8.10 -21.98 19.99
CA GLY A 403 9.30 -21.32 19.51
C GLY A 403 9.06 -19.95 18.87
N TYR A 404 7.89 -19.71 18.26
CA TYR A 404 7.50 -18.37 17.80
C TYR A 404 7.16 -17.44 18.97
N GLN A 405 6.46 -17.95 19.97
CA GLN A 405 6.14 -17.20 21.18
C GLN A 405 7.41 -16.80 21.94
N ASP A 406 8.36 -17.73 22.09
CA ASP A 406 9.65 -17.50 22.74
C ASP A 406 10.48 -16.45 21.98
N SER A 407 10.53 -16.53 20.65
CA SER A 407 11.25 -15.53 19.84
C SER A 407 10.68 -14.13 19.98
N VAL A 408 9.36 -13.98 20.05
CA VAL A 408 8.74 -12.65 20.22
C VAL A 408 8.91 -12.12 21.64
N GLU A 409 8.83 -12.98 22.63
CA GLU A 409 9.11 -12.62 24.02
C GLU A 409 10.57 -12.16 24.19
N ALA A 410 11.53 -12.88 23.58
CA ALA A 410 12.93 -12.51 23.55
C ALA A 410 13.16 -11.14 22.86
N ILE A 411 12.50 -10.86 21.73
CA ILE A 411 12.50 -9.55 21.06
C ILE A 411 12.04 -8.42 22.02
N TYR A 412 10.98 -8.68 22.78
CA TYR A 412 10.44 -7.69 23.69
C TYR A 412 11.40 -7.38 24.84
N TYR A 413 12.03 -8.40 25.45
CA TYR A 413 13.02 -8.19 26.50
C TYR A 413 14.29 -7.54 25.97
N ALA A 414 14.79 -7.98 24.81
CA ALA A 414 15.95 -7.35 24.17
C ALA A 414 15.73 -5.88 23.85
N ARG A 415 14.52 -5.49 23.41
CA ARG A 415 14.17 -4.06 23.22
C ARG A 415 14.35 -3.28 24.52
N SER A 416 13.95 -3.85 25.66
CA SER A 416 14.15 -3.19 26.96
C SER A 416 15.63 -3.04 27.30
N ALA A 417 16.44 -4.07 27.10
CA ALA A 417 17.89 -4.01 27.30
C ALA A 417 18.52 -2.97 26.38
N ILE A 418 18.23 -2.97 25.09
CA ILE A 418 18.77 -2.02 24.09
C ILE A 418 18.47 -0.55 24.48
N VAL A 419 17.24 -0.26 24.93
CA VAL A 419 16.87 1.11 25.35
C VAL A 419 17.67 1.59 26.56
N HIS A 420 18.10 0.67 27.44
CA HIS A 420 18.84 1.02 28.65
C HIS A 420 20.35 0.89 28.51
N THR A 421 20.85 -0.06 27.73
CA THR A 421 22.29 -0.38 27.63
C THR A 421 22.89 -0.16 26.24
N GLY A 422 22.05 0.00 25.21
CA GLY A 422 22.46 0.15 23.82
C GLY A 422 22.60 -1.16 23.05
N GLU A 423 22.65 -2.32 23.72
CA GLU A 423 22.89 -3.63 23.10
C GLU A 423 21.93 -4.70 23.64
N PRO A 424 21.62 -5.76 22.87
CA PRO A 424 20.87 -6.89 23.38
C PRO A 424 21.74 -7.79 24.26
N ASP A 425 21.17 -8.36 25.31
CA ASP A 425 21.89 -9.21 26.28
C ASP A 425 22.36 -10.55 25.68
N HIS A 426 21.75 -10.99 24.58
CA HIS A 426 22.05 -12.27 23.90
C HIS A 426 21.56 -12.26 22.45
N ALA A 427 22.01 -13.24 21.66
CA ALA A 427 21.60 -13.38 20.26
C ALA A 427 20.10 -13.68 20.13
N ILE A 428 19.42 -12.97 19.27
CA ILE A 428 17.97 -13.05 19.03
C ILE A 428 17.66 -13.64 17.66
N ASP A 429 16.74 -14.58 17.58
CA ASP A 429 16.22 -15.08 16.30
C ASP A 429 15.17 -14.10 15.71
N ILE A 430 15.67 -13.01 15.16
CA ILE A 430 14.86 -11.97 14.50
C ILE A 430 14.02 -12.57 13.38
N HIS A 431 14.60 -13.53 12.64
CA HIS A 431 13.91 -14.12 11.49
C HIS A 431 12.64 -14.88 11.91
N ARG A 432 12.72 -15.70 12.96
CA ARG A 432 11.55 -16.42 13.47
C ARG A 432 10.45 -15.46 13.95
N ALA A 433 10.84 -14.36 14.58
CA ALA A 433 9.90 -13.30 14.97
C ALA A 433 9.28 -12.60 13.75
N GLN A 434 10.03 -12.34 12.68
CA GLN A 434 9.49 -11.78 11.42
C GLN A 434 8.46 -12.73 10.78
N VAL A 435 8.70 -14.03 10.81
CA VAL A 435 7.71 -15.05 10.37
C VAL A 435 6.48 -15.02 11.27
N ALA A 436 6.65 -14.96 12.59
CA ALA A 436 5.54 -14.84 13.54
C ALA A 436 4.68 -13.62 13.28
N PHE A 437 5.31 -12.45 13.04
CA PHE A 437 4.58 -11.24 12.67
C PHE A 437 3.73 -11.45 11.41
N THR A 438 4.32 -12.00 10.36
CA THR A 438 3.61 -12.26 9.10
C THR A 438 2.41 -13.18 9.32
N ARG A 439 2.57 -14.24 10.12
CA ARG A 439 1.49 -15.18 10.43
C ARG A 439 0.37 -14.54 11.27
N CYS A 440 0.73 -13.79 12.32
CA CYS A 440 -0.23 -13.04 13.11
C CYS A 440 -0.99 -12.02 12.25
N PHE A 441 -0.29 -11.31 11.36
CA PHE A 441 -0.89 -10.31 10.51
C PHE A 441 -1.98 -10.88 9.60
N TYR A 442 -1.72 -11.99 8.88
CA TYR A 442 -2.77 -12.56 8.04
C TYR A 442 -3.90 -13.21 8.86
N ALA A 443 -3.62 -13.81 10.01
CA ALA A 443 -4.67 -14.35 10.88
C ALA A 443 -5.60 -13.27 11.44
N ILE A 444 -5.08 -12.11 11.78
CA ILE A 444 -5.85 -10.94 12.19
C ILE A 444 -6.71 -10.42 11.04
N THR A 445 -6.13 -10.28 9.86
CA THR A 445 -6.86 -9.74 8.69
C THR A 445 -7.94 -10.67 8.16
N GLU A 446 -7.78 -11.99 8.32
CA GLU A 446 -8.81 -12.96 8.01
C GLU A 446 -10.06 -12.76 8.89
N ARG A 447 -9.86 -12.52 10.19
CA ARG A 447 -10.96 -12.24 11.14
C ARG A 447 -11.69 -10.93 10.85
N LEU A 448 -11.02 -9.94 10.25
CA LEU A 448 -11.65 -8.65 9.90
C LEU A 448 -12.83 -8.80 8.93
N GLY A 449 -12.85 -9.84 8.11
CA GLY A 449 -13.93 -10.08 7.15
C GLY A 449 -15.28 -10.34 7.78
N THR A 450 -15.32 -10.85 9.02
CA THR A 450 -16.54 -11.18 9.78
C THR A 450 -16.68 -10.37 11.06
N TRP A 451 -15.70 -9.53 11.39
CA TRP A 451 -15.70 -8.79 12.63
C TRP A 451 -16.68 -7.62 12.62
N VAL A 452 -17.51 -7.56 13.65
CA VAL A 452 -18.38 -6.41 13.95
C VAL A 452 -17.91 -5.83 15.27
N PRO A 453 -17.46 -4.55 15.30
CA PRO A 453 -16.97 -3.94 16.53
C PRO A 453 -18.02 -3.92 17.64
N THR A 454 -17.69 -4.45 18.81
CA THR A 454 -18.53 -4.45 20.01
C THR A 454 -17.93 -3.61 21.13
N ALA A 455 -16.63 -3.31 21.06
CA ALA A 455 -15.90 -2.59 22.09
C ALA A 455 -14.91 -1.57 21.51
N ASN A 456 -14.45 -0.65 22.35
CA ASN A 456 -13.42 0.34 21.99
C ASN A 456 -12.02 -0.27 21.86
N ASN A 457 -11.73 -1.40 22.53
CA ASN A 457 -10.48 -2.14 22.43
C ASN A 457 -10.54 -3.09 21.23
N ALA A 458 -10.40 -2.52 20.04
CA ALA A 458 -10.66 -3.20 18.78
C ALA A 458 -9.87 -4.50 18.59
N MET A 459 -8.61 -4.55 19.04
CA MET A 459 -7.79 -5.77 18.89
C MET A 459 -8.19 -6.86 19.87
N ALA A 460 -8.49 -6.50 21.13
CA ALA A 460 -8.99 -7.45 22.11
C ALA A 460 -10.33 -8.06 21.66
N ASP A 461 -11.22 -7.21 21.17
CA ASP A 461 -12.54 -7.60 20.65
C ASP A 461 -12.39 -8.55 19.43
N LEU A 462 -11.55 -8.18 18.46
CA LEU A 462 -11.27 -8.97 17.26
C LEU A 462 -10.68 -10.36 17.57
N LEU A 463 -9.81 -10.44 18.58
CA LEU A 463 -9.16 -11.69 18.98
C LEU A 463 -10.00 -12.54 19.96
N GLY A 464 -11.09 -12.00 20.47
CA GLY A 464 -11.87 -12.62 21.56
C GLY A 464 -11.07 -12.70 22.86
N ASP A 465 -10.23 -11.69 23.13
CA ASP A 465 -9.28 -11.63 24.22
C ASP A 465 -9.71 -10.56 25.23
N ALA A 466 -10.73 -10.86 26.00
CA ALA A 466 -11.44 -9.93 26.89
C ALA A 466 -10.68 -9.57 28.20
N SER A 467 -9.38 -9.82 28.32
CA SER A 467 -8.59 -9.56 29.53
C SER A 467 -7.80 -8.27 29.47
#